data_4b8eb449bf5e9667d7cc6d79e6b3a88b
#
_entry.id   4b8eb449bf5e9667d7cc6d79e6b3a88b
#
_cell.length_a   1.000
_cell.length_b   1.000
_cell.length_c   1.000
_cell.angle_alpha   90.00
_cell.angle_beta   90.00
_cell.angle_gamma   90.00
#
_symmetry.space_group_name_H-M   'P 1'
#
loop_
_entity.id
_entity.type
_entity.pdbx_description
1 polymer ?
#
loop_
_entity_poly.entity_id
_entity_poly.type
_entity_poly.pdbx_seq_one_letter_code
_entity_poly.pdbx_strand_id
1 'polypeptide(L)'
;MLKKQPIKRKKTLLERSSTIVSVNENFEKIDLNDYKIEYKVCKTNLGFTYICKNKKMNKLYFMKIFKKAKLLASKDIEHVTNEYLILSSVYHPFIIELRGINNTNPITLNFLYEYIPGGSLNTLLKIQKRLPLNSARFYLASIITAFDYLHKKNIIYRDLRPQNILFNKNGYIKLSEFGLAKKLENEVTFTMCGTPEYYSPEMIRKNGYNKSTDFWSLGILLYEMLIGCTPFFDSDPLKIYQKINQGKILFPKKIDKNAKLIIKHFLNMNQNERLGCTKNGIADIVEEPFFKNFDWKNLLFHNLEAPFIPEINGNLDTSNYKKMEDKIEIDDENIEIDKEKDPFYNW
;
A
#
# COMPACT_ATOMS: atom_id res chain seq x y z
N MET A 1 3.72 -32.16 -42.91
CA MET A 1 3.35 -30.89 -42.26
C MET A 1 2.43 -31.17 -41.08
N LEU A 2 3.00 -31.34 -39.89
CA LEU A 2 2.22 -31.55 -38.67
C LEU A 2 1.82 -30.18 -38.11
N LYS A 3 0.52 -29.84 -38.14
CA LYS A 3 -0.04 -28.64 -37.51
C LYS A 3 0.13 -28.76 -35.99
N LYS A 4 1.02 -27.94 -35.40
CA LYS A 4 1.09 -27.77 -33.96
C LYS A 4 -0.23 -27.17 -33.45
N GLN A 5 -1.01 -27.94 -32.68
CA GLN A 5 -2.15 -27.40 -31.95
C GLN A 5 -1.68 -26.40 -30.94
N PRO A 6 -2.39 -25.26 -30.72
CA PRO A 6 -2.02 -24.29 -29.67
C PRO A 6 -2.22 -24.93 -28.30
N ILE A 7 -1.17 -24.96 -27.52
CA ILE A 7 -1.19 -25.37 -26.11
C ILE A 7 -2.19 -24.46 -25.40
N LYS A 8 -3.33 -24.98 -24.97
CA LYS A 8 -4.30 -24.31 -24.12
C LYS A 8 -3.58 -23.97 -22.79
N ARG A 9 -3.25 -22.71 -22.60
CA ARG A 9 -2.67 -22.17 -21.35
C ARG A 9 -3.63 -22.53 -20.21
N LYS A 10 -3.20 -23.33 -19.26
CA LYS A 10 -3.94 -23.52 -17.98
C LYS A 10 -3.90 -22.18 -17.25
N LYS A 11 -5.05 -21.56 -17.04
CA LYS A 11 -5.17 -20.37 -16.17
C LYS A 11 -4.54 -20.68 -14.82
N THR A 12 -3.63 -19.83 -14.37
CA THR A 12 -3.00 -19.95 -13.04
C THR A 12 -4.07 -19.87 -11.95
N LEU A 13 -3.79 -20.42 -10.77
CA LEU A 13 -4.71 -20.36 -9.62
C LEU A 13 -5.03 -18.90 -9.23
N LEU A 14 -4.09 -17.99 -9.41
CA LEU A 14 -4.28 -16.55 -9.23
C LEU A 14 -5.24 -15.95 -10.28
N GLU A 15 -5.22 -16.40 -11.54
CA GLU A 15 -6.17 -15.94 -12.56
C GLU A 15 -7.62 -16.39 -12.27
N ARG A 16 -7.81 -17.49 -11.54
CA ARG A 16 -9.15 -17.97 -11.10
C ARG A 16 -9.67 -17.21 -9.89
N SER A 17 -8.78 -16.72 -9.00
CA SER A 17 -9.17 -15.97 -7.80
C SER A 17 -9.56 -14.51 -8.07
N SER A 18 -9.16 -13.94 -9.21
CA SER A 18 -9.50 -12.56 -9.60
C SER A 18 -10.99 -12.33 -9.89
N THR A 19 -11.81 -13.38 -9.91
CA THR A 19 -13.26 -13.32 -10.18
C THR A 19 -14.11 -13.15 -8.91
N ILE A 20 -13.52 -13.12 -7.71
CA ILE A 20 -14.26 -13.17 -6.43
C ILE A 20 -14.46 -11.78 -5.80
N VAL A 21 -14.02 -10.71 -6.44
CA VAL A 21 -14.03 -9.41 -5.78
C VAL A 21 -15.17 -8.53 -6.31
N SER A 22 -16.21 -8.40 -5.48
CA SER A 22 -17.33 -7.48 -5.64
C SER A 22 -16.92 -6.02 -5.38
N VAL A 23 -17.71 -5.08 -5.89
CA VAL A 23 -17.69 -3.66 -5.50
C VAL A 23 -17.84 -3.55 -3.97
N ASN A 24 -17.24 -2.55 -3.36
CA ASN A 24 -17.35 -2.31 -1.92
C ASN A 24 -18.81 -1.98 -1.54
N GLU A 25 -19.60 -3.03 -1.23
CA GLU A 25 -21.00 -2.92 -0.86
C GLU A 25 -21.23 -2.25 0.51
N ASN A 26 -20.15 -2.02 1.28
CA ASN A 26 -20.17 -1.44 2.62
C ASN A 26 -19.82 0.04 2.66
N PHE A 27 -19.74 0.70 1.50
CA PHE A 27 -19.42 2.12 1.44
C PHE A 27 -20.66 2.99 1.71
N GLU A 28 -20.59 3.86 2.72
CA GLU A 28 -21.71 4.69 3.16
C GLU A 28 -21.29 6.16 3.34
N LYS A 29 -22.26 7.08 3.23
CA LYS A 29 -22.10 8.44 3.76
C LYS A 29 -22.22 8.38 5.28
N ILE A 30 -21.23 8.92 6.00
CA ILE A 30 -21.18 8.86 7.46
C ILE A 30 -21.64 10.15 8.11
N ASP A 31 -22.33 10.03 9.24
CA ASP A 31 -22.59 11.15 10.16
C ASP A 31 -21.48 11.23 11.19
N LEU A 32 -20.75 12.35 11.22
CA LEU A 32 -19.66 12.58 12.17
C LEU A 32 -20.12 12.55 13.63
N ASN A 33 -21.40 12.86 13.90
CA ASN A 33 -21.98 12.81 15.24
C ASN A 33 -22.01 11.39 15.83
N ASP A 34 -22.00 10.35 14.99
CA ASP A 34 -21.94 8.96 15.44
C ASP A 34 -20.56 8.54 15.92
N TYR A 35 -19.54 9.36 15.73
CA TYR A 35 -18.15 9.03 16.04
C TYR A 35 -17.57 9.94 17.14
N LYS A 36 -16.77 9.35 18.00
CA LYS A 36 -15.97 10.07 19.01
C LYS A 36 -14.49 9.89 18.63
N ILE A 37 -13.79 11.01 18.45
CA ILE A 37 -12.34 10.99 18.26
C ILE A 37 -11.69 10.61 19.60
N GLU A 38 -10.85 9.57 19.58
CA GLU A 38 -10.11 9.14 20.77
C GLU A 38 -8.74 9.80 20.82
N TYR A 39 -7.93 9.71 19.76
CA TYR A 39 -6.66 10.42 19.65
C TYR A 39 -6.07 10.42 18.23
N LYS A 40 -5.11 11.31 18.01
CA LYS A 40 -4.36 11.47 16.77
C LYS A 40 -3.21 10.47 16.70
N VAL A 41 -3.05 9.79 15.55
CA VAL A 41 -2.00 8.81 15.31
C VAL A 41 -0.98 9.22 14.26
N CYS A 42 -1.37 10.06 13.29
CA CYS A 42 -0.49 10.50 12.22
C CYS A 42 -0.85 11.92 11.77
N LYS A 43 0.18 12.72 11.45
CA LYS A 43 0.05 14.03 10.80
C LYS A 43 0.58 13.88 9.36
N THR A 44 -0.18 14.35 8.39
CA THR A 44 0.24 14.49 7.00
C THR A 44 0.22 15.97 6.62
N ASN A 45 0.79 16.34 5.49
CA ASN A 45 0.76 17.73 5.02
C ASN A 45 -0.68 18.23 4.78
N LEU A 46 -1.61 17.32 4.49
CA LEU A 46 -2.99 17.63 4.11
C LEU A 46 -4.00 17.51 5.24
N GLY A 47 -3.64 16.83 6.33
CA GLY A 47 -4.56 16.59 7.44
C GLY A 47 -4.01 15.62 8.47
N PHE A 48 -4.91 15.01 9.20
CA PHE A 48 -4.57 14.13 10.31
C PHE A 48 -5.34 12.82 10.22
N THR A 49 -4.69 11.75 10.67
CA THR A 49 -5.38 10.47 10.89
C THR A 49 -5.60 10.27 12.39
N TYR A 50 -6.83 9.98 12.76
CA TYR A 50 -7.27 9.74 14.12
C TYR A 50 -7.75 8.31 14.28
N ILE A 51 -7.66 7.77 15.49
CA ILE A 51 -8.50 6.66 15.92
C ILE A 51 -9.79 7.27 16.46
N CYS A 52 -10.92 6.81 15.96
CA CYS A 52 -12.23 7.18 16.42
C CYS A 52 -13.06 5.94 16.75
N LYS A 53 -14.07 6.14 17.60
CA LYS A 53 -14.96 5.10 18.07
C LYS A 53 -16.40 5.41 17.66
N ASN A 54 -17.05 4.48 16.99
CA ASN A 54 -18.48 4.58 16.74
C ASN A 54 -19.24 4.41 18.07
N LYS A 55 -20.09 5.38 18.40
CA LYS A 55 -20.82 5.45 19.68
C LYS A 55 -21.86 4.35 19.83
N LYS A 56 -22.52 3.96 18.70
CA LYS A 56 -23.60 2.96 18.69
C LYS A 56 -23.03 1.53 18.68
N MET A 57 -22.06 1.28 17.79
CA MET A 57 -21.50 -0.05 17.60
C MET A 57 -20.35 -0.40 18.56
N ASN A 58 -19.83 0.57 19.32
CA ASN A 58 -18.69 0.38 20.22
C ASN A 58 -17.46 -0.19 19.50
N LYS A 59 -17.19 0.28 18.27
CA LYS A 59 -16.14 -0.24 17.37
C LYS A 59 -15.19 0.87 16.96
N LEU A 60 -13.89 0.55 16.84
CA LEU A 60 -12.85 1.49 16.39
C LEU A 60 -12.77 1.55 14.86
N TYR A 61 -12.35 2.73 14.39
CA TYR A 61 -12.07 3.06 13.00
C TYR A 61 -10.88 4.01 12.92
N PHE A 62 -10.24 4.08 11.75
CA PHE A 62 -9.41 5.22 11.42
C PHE A 62 -10.25 6.28 10.72
N MET A 63 -10.07 7.53 11.12
CA MET A 63 -10.68 8.70 10.45
C MET A 63 -9.57 9.62 9.98
N LYS A 64 -9.46 9.80 8.66
CA LYS A 64 -8.52 10.75 8.04
C LYS A 64 -9.30 12.03 7.76
N ILE A 65 -8.85 13.13 8.36
CA ILE A 65 -9.53 14.43 8.31
C ILE A 65 -8.66 15.40 7.52
N PHE A 66 -9.18 15.89 6.42
CA PHE A 66 -8.55 16.88 5.56
C PHE A 66 -9.22 18.24 5.73
N LYS A 67 -8.46 19.32 5.81
CA LYS A 67 -9.00 20.68 5.73
C LYS A 67 -9.25 21.06 4.27
N LYS A 68 -10.50 21.30 3.90
CA LYS A 68 -10.89 21.63 2.50
C LYS A 68 -10.18 22.87 1.98
N ALA A 69 -10.06 23.91 2.79
CA ALA A 69 -9.33 25.13 2.40
C ALA A 69 -7.86 24.85 2.03
N LYS A 70 -7.17 23.99 2.82
CA LYS A 70 -5.80 23.57 2.52
C LYS A 70 -5.74 22.73 1.24
N LEU A 71 -6.70 21.84 1.02
CA LEU A 71 -6.77 21.04 -0.21
C LEU A 71 -6.95 21.92 -1.45
N LEU A 72 -7.83 22.93 -1.36
CA LEU A 72 -8.08 23.85 -2.48
C LEU A 72 -6.88 24.74 -2.79
N ALA A 73 -6.11 25.12 -1.76
CA ALA A 73 -4.89 25.93 -1.92
C ALA A 73 -3.70 25.10 -2.44
N SER A 74 -3.71 23.81 -2.25
CA SER A 74 -2.63 22.88 -2.65
C SER A 74 -2.96 22.23 -4.01
N LYS A 75 -1.90 21.68 -4.67
CA LYS A 75 -2.08 20.84 -5.86
C LYS A 75 -2.47 19.39 -5.52
N ASP A 76 -2.83 19.14 -4.27
CA ASP A 76 -3.00 17.77 -3.74
C ASP A 76 -4.43 17.24 -3.83
N ILE A 77 -5.36 18.03 -4.38
CA ILE A 77 -6.75 17.59 -4.64
C ILE A 77 -6.76 16.28 -5.43
N GLU A 78 -5.89 16.15 -6.45
CA GLU A 78 -5.79 14.93 -7.26
C GLU A 78 -5.46 13.70 -6.39
N HIS A 79 -4.61 13.84 -5.38
CA HIS A 79 -4.23 12.73 -4.50
C HIS A 79 -5.42 12.26 -3.66
N VAL A 80 -6.16 13.18 -3.07
CA VAL A 80 -7.33 12.85 -2.25
C VAL A 80 -8.47 12.29 -3.11
N THR A 81 -8.67 12.85 -4.31
CA THR A 81 -9.65 12.35 -5.28
C THR A 81 -9.31 10.94 -5.74
N ASN A 82 -8.05 10.66 -6.07
CA ASN A 82 -7.59 9.34 -6.45
C ASN A 82 -7.75 8.32 -5.30
N GLU A 83 -7.42 8.70 -4.05
CA GLU A 83 -7.62 7.85 -2.88
C GLU A 83 -9.08 7.45 -2.74
N TYR A 84 -10.00 8.41 -2.84
CA TYR A 84 -11.44 8.16 -2.80
C TYR A 84 -11.92 7.25 -3.94
N LEU A 85 -11.64 7.63 -5.21
CA LEU A 85 -12.11 6.90 -6.38
C LEU A 85 -11.55 5.47 -6.45
N ILE A 86 -10.30 5.27 -6.04
CA ILE A 86 -9.69 3.95 -6.02
C ILE A 86 -10.31 3.11 -4.91
N LEU A 87 -10.28 3.59 -3.65
CA LEU A 87 -10.71 2.78 -2.52
C LEU A 87 -12.23 2.53 -2.48
N SER A 88 -13.05 3.40 -3.07
CA SER A 88 -14.47 3.12 -3.27
C SER A 88 -14.76 2.03 -4.32
N SER A 89 -13.79 1.78 -5.24
CA SER A 89 -13.93 0.83 -6.35
C SER A 89 -13.18 -0.50 -6.16
N VAL A 90 -12.42 -0.64 -5.07
CA VAL A 90 -11.62 -1.84 -4.81
C VAL A 90 -12.03 -2.49 -3.49
N TYR A 91 -12.02 -3.81 -3.50
CA TYR A 91 -12.16 -4.63 -2.30
C TYR A 91 -11.23 -5.84 -2.41
N HIS A 92 -10.30 -5.98 -1.45
CA HIS A 92 -9.32 -7.08 -1.47
C HIS A 92 -8.85 -7.40 -0.03
N PRO A 93 -8.62 -8.67 0.33
CA PRO A 93 -8.22 -9.06 1.70
C PRO A 93 -6.99 -8.31 2.22
N PHE A 94 -6.04 -7.96 1.33
CA PHE A 94 -4.77 -7.30 1.68
C PHE A 94 -4.74 -5.78 1.36
N ILE A 95 -5.91 -5.16 1.15
CA ILE A 95 -6.05 -3.71 0.96
C ILE A 95 -6.96 -3.17 2.05
N ILE A 96 -6.63 -2.00 2.60
CA ILE A 96 -7.46 -1.32 3.59
C ILE A 96 -8.81 -0.95 2.99
N GLU A 97 -9.87 -1.12 3.76
CA GLU A 97 -11.22 -0.81 3.32
C GLU A 97 -11.62 0.62 3.71
N LEU A 98 -12.01 1.41 2.73
CA LEU A 98 -12.70 2.67 2.94
C LEU A 98 -14.17 2.37 3.25
N ARG A 99 -14.62 2.66 4.47
CA ARG A 99 -15.97 2.37 4.97
C ARG A 99 -16.97 3.46 4.61
N GLY A 100 -16.51 4.69 4.48
CA GLY A 100 -17.37 5.80 4.12
C GLY A 100 -16.67 7.13 4.13
N ILE A 101 -17.40 8.15 3.73
CA ILE A 101 -16.94 9.54 3.75
C ILE A 101 -17.99 10.47 4.37
N ASN A 102 -17.50 11.58 4.93
CA ASN A 102 -18.32 12.77 5.14
C ASN A 102 -17.74 13.92 4.32
N ASN A 103 -18.49 14.38 3.35
CA ASN A 103 -18.15 15.46 2.43
C ASN A 103 -19.05 16.69 2.60
N THR A 104 -20.07 16.62 3.46
CA THR A 104 -21.05 17.69 3.67
C THR A 104 -20.59 18.73 4.69
N ASN A 105 -19.58 18.43 5.52
CA ASN A 105 -19.01 19.42 6.41
C ASN A 105 -18.30 20.54 5.61
N PRO A 106 -18.61 21.84 5.84
CA PRO A 106 -18.05 22.94 5.04
C PRO A 106 -16.55 23.16 5.24
N ILE A 107 -15.97 22.70 6.35
CA ILE A 107 -14.56 22.92 6.73
C ILE A 107 -13.69 21.69 6.39
N THR A 108 -14.24 20.48 6.59
CA THR A 108 -13.45 19.25 6.49
C THR A 108 -14.05 18.24 5.54
N LEU A 109 -13.18 17.50 4.89
CA LEU A 109 -13.48 16.25 4.19
C LEU A 109 -12.95 15.09 5.04
N ASN A 110 -13.80 14.10 5.33
CA ASN A 110 -13.47 13.03 6.27
C ASN A 110 -13.63 11.68 5.61
N PHE A 111 -12.57 10.84 5.69
CA PHE A 111 -12.57 9.46 5.21
C PHE A 111 -12.53 8.51 6.40
N LEU A 112 -13.44 7.56 6.43
CA LEU A 112 -13.51 6.51 7.46
C LEU A 112 -13.01 5.19 6.92
N TYR A 113 -11.99 4.62 7.57
CA TYR A 113 -11.41 3.33 7.22
C TYR A 113 -11.65 2.29 8.31
N GLU A 114 -11.59 1.02 7.93
CA GLU A 114 -11.51 -0.06 8.91
C GLU A 114 -10.33 0.16 9.86
N TYR A 115 -10.50 -0.22 11.14
CA TYR A 115 -9.41 -0.17 12.12
C TYR A 115 -8.53 -1.43 12.01
N ILE A 116 -7.23 -1.25 11.85
CA ILE A 116 -6.24 -2.31 11.74
C ILE A 116 -5.35 -2.29 12.99
N PRO A 117 -5.53 -3.21 13.96
CA PRO A 117 -5.02 -3.05 15.32
C PRO A 117 -3.54 -3.35 15.52
N GLY A 118 -2.88 -4.09 14.61
CA GLY A 118 -1.57 -4.70 14.85
C GLY A 118 -0.35 -3.81 14.57
N GLY A 119 -0.55 -2.51 14.30
CA GLY A 119 0.55 -1.61 13.94
C GLY A 119 1.12 -1.86 12.55
N SER A 120 2.31 -1.33 12.26
CA SER A 120 2.92 -1.39 10.92
C SER A 120 4.12 -2.34 10.84
N LEU A 121 4.44 -2.81 9.62
CA LEU A 121 5.67 -3.56 9.33
C LEU A 121 6.92 -2.76 9.72
N ASN A 122 6.87 -1.43 9.61
CA ASN A 122 7.96 -0.56 10.07
C ASN A 122 8.23 -0.70 11.58
N THR A 123 7.16 -0.79 12.38
CA THR A 123 7.30 -1.00 13.83
C THR A 123 7.92 -2.36 14.11
N LEU A 124 7.48 -3.41 13.41
CA LEU A 124 8.05 -4.75 13.53
C LEU A 124 9.53 -4.78 13.13
N LEU A 125 9.90 -4.15 12.02
CA LEU A 125 11.30 -4.07 11.58
C LEU A 125 12.17 -3.25 12.54
N LYS A 126 11.65 -2.22 13.17
CA LYS A 126 12.40 -1.48 14.21
C LYS A 126 12.73 -2.35 15.43
N ILE A 127 11.84 -3.28 15.80
CA ILE A 127 12.04 -4.20 16.92
C ILE A 127 12.95 -5.36 16.51
N GLN A 128 12.62 -6.06 15.44
CA GLN A 128 13.30 -7.29 15.02
C GLN A 128 14.55 -7.05 14.17
N LYS A 129 14.76 -5.81 13.67
CA LYS A 129 15.82 -5.38 12.74
C LYS A 129 15.71 -5.99 11.35
N ARG A 130 15.34 -7.24 11.23
CA ARG A 130 15.13 -8.00 9.98
C ARG A 130 14.16 -9.15 10.22
N LEU A 131 13.53 -9.64 9.16
CA LEU A 131 12.61 -10.76 9.24
C LEU A 131 13.29 -12.09 8.85
N PRO A 132 12.83 -13.22 9.40
CA PRO A 132 13.12 -14.54 8.88
C PRO A 132 12.65 -14.68 7.41
N LEU A 133 13.34 -15.56 6.65
CA LEU A 133 13.06 -15.76 5.21
C LEU A 133 11.59 -16.10 4.94
N ASN A 134 11.01 -17.02 5.73
CA ASN A 134 9.62 -17.45 5.55
C ASN A 134 8.62 -16.32 5.85
N SER A 135 8.91 -15.47 6.84
CA SER A 135 8.09 -14.30 7.17
C SER A 135 8.12 -13.28 6.03
N ALA A 136 9.32 -12.97 5.51
CA ALA A 136 9.46 -12.07 4.37
C ALA A 136 8.74 -12.61 3.12
N ARG A 137 8.84 -13.93 2.86
CA ARG A 137 8.12 -14.61 1.77
C ARG A 137 6.61 -14.47 1.90
N PHE A 138 6.07 -14.71 3.09
CA PHE A 138 4.62 -14.63 3.38
C PHE A 138 4.09 -13.21 3.13
N TYR A 139 4.75 -12.19 3.65
CA TYR A 139 4.31 -10.80 3.47
C TYR A 139 4.51 -10.31 2.04
N LEU A 140 5.61 -10.68 1.41
CA LEU A 140 5.83 -10.35 0.00
C LEU A 140 4.75 -10.97 -0.89
N ALA A 141 4.38 -12.24 -0.66
CA ALA A 141 3.31 -12.91 -1.39
C ALA A 141 1.95 -12.23 -1.21
N SER A 142 1.63 -11.76 0.01
CA SER A 142 0.41 -11.01 0.29
C SER A 142 0.34 -9.72 -0.52
N ILE A 143 1.46 -8.97 -0.59
CA ILE A 143 1.56 -7.71 -1.35
C ILE A 143 1.46 -7.98 -2.86
N ILE A 144 2.15 -9.02 -3.37
CA ILE A 144 2.07 -9.42 -4.79
C ILE A 144 0.63 -9.72 -5.19
N THR A 145 -0.14 -10.39 -4.31
CA THR A 145 -1.55 -10.70 -4.56
C THR A 145 -2.41 -9.44 -4.64
N ALA A 146 -2.15 -8.45 -3.77
CA ALA A 146 -2.82 -7.15 -3.82
C ALA A 146 -2.44 -6.37 -5.11
N PHE A 147 -1.16 -6.39 -5.50
CA PHE A 147 -0.70 -5.72 -6.72
C PHE A 147 -1.26 -6.36 -7.98
N ASP A 148 -1.35 -7.71 -8.05
CA ASP A 148 -2.02 -8.40 -9.16
C ASP A 148 -3.45 -7.89 -9.36
N TYR A 149 -4.20 -7.75 -8.25
CA TYR A 149 -5.55 -7.22 -8.27
C TYR A 149 -5.62 -5.76 -8.73
N LEU A 150 -4.77 -4.87 -8.20
CA LEU A 150 -4.72 -3.46 -8.59
C LEU A 150 -4.29 -3.29 -10.05
N HIS A 151 -3.22 -3.97 -10.47
CA HIS A 151 -2.68 -3.87 -11.82
C HIS A 151 -3.64 -4.39 -12.91
N LYS A 152 -4.49 -5.37 -12.60
CA LYS A 152 -5.58 -5.81 -13.49
C LYS A 152 -6.67 -4.75 -13.69
N LYS A 153 -6.78 -3.81 -12.75
CA LYS A 153 -7.66 -2.63 -12.84
C LYS A 153 -6.96 -1.38 -13.40
N ASN A 154 -5.72 -1.52 -13.89
CA ASN A 154 -4.84 -0.43 -14.32
C ASN A 154 -4.53 0.58 -13.19
N ILE A 155 -4.51 0.14 -11.94
CA ILE A 155 -4.16 0.96 -10.78
C ILE A 155 -2.73 0.63 -10.38
N ILE A 156 -1.87 1.66 -10.26
CA ILE A 156 -0.52 1.58 -9.70
C ILE A 156 -0.53 2.18 -8.28
N TYR A 157 0.22 1.55 -7.36
CA TYR A 157 0.19 1.92 -5.94
C TYR A 157 1.18 3.03 -5.58
N ARG A 158 2.44 2.95 -6.03
CA ARG A 158 3.50 3.98 -5.97
C ARG A 158 4.06 4.35 -4.60
N ASP A 159 3.51 3.84 -3.51
CA ASP A 159 3.99 4.17 -2.15
C ASP A 159 4.20 2.92 -1.27
N LEU A 160 4.77 1.87 -1.86
CA LEU A 160 5.13 0.67 -1.11
C LEU A 160 6.31 0.98 -0.18
N ARG A 161 6.06 0.84 1.13
CA ARG A 161 7.05 1.02 2.19
C ARG A 161 6.54 0.38 3.49
N PRO A 162 7.42 0.00 4.44
CA PRO A 162 7.00 -0.69 5.66
C PRO A 162 5.96 0.07 6.50
N GLN A 163 5.95 1.40 6.43
CA GLN A 163 4.99 2.24 7.17
C GLN A 163 3.54 2.06 6.67
N ASN A 164 3.37 1.74 5.39
CA ASN A 164 2.07 1.63 4.72
C ASN A 164 1.53 0.19 4.69
N ILE A 165 2.21 -0.74 5.39
CA ILE A 165 1.82 -2.14 5.54
C ILE A 165 1.42 -2.35 7.00
N LEU A 166 0.11 -2.51 7.24
CA LEU A 166 -0.45 -2.65 8.58
C LEU A 166 -0.82 -4.12 8.86
N PHE A 167 -0.69 -4.55 10.11
CA PHE A 167 -1.07 -5.90 10.54
C PHE A 167 -2.48 -5.93 11.11
N ASN A 168 -3.31 -6.84 10.61
CA ASN A 168 -4.58 -7.14 11.25
C ASN A 168 -4.37 -8.03 12.49
N LYS A 169 -5.44 -8.29 13.24
CA LYS A 169 -5.40 -9.11 14.45
C LYS A 169 -4.89 -10.54 14.26
N ASN A 170 -4.98 -11.07 13.05
CA ASN A 170 -4.55 -12.43 12.70
C ASN A 170 -3.15 -12.46 12.08
N GLY A 171 -2.41 -11.35 12.11
CA GLY A 171 -1.06 -11.25 11.56
C GLY A 171 -0.96 -11.14 10.05
N TYR A 172 -2.09 -11.11 9.33
CA TYR A 172 -2.10 -10.79 7.91
C TYR A 172 -1.97 -9.29 7.68
N ILE A 173 -1.49 -8.90 6.51
CA ILE A 173 -1.25 -7.49 6.20
C ILE A 173 -2.43 -6.83 5.49
N LYS A 174 -2.46 -5.50 5.60
CA LYS A 174 -3.29 -4.61 4.79
C LYS A 174 -2.44 -3.48 4.25
N LEU A 175 -2.45 -3.26 2.93
CA LEU A 175 -1.89 -2.05 2.32
C LEU A 175 -2.78 -0.86 2.67
N SER A 176 -2.19 0.23 3.14
CA SER A 176 -2.83 1.49 3.49
C SER A 176 -2.28 2.64 2.65
N GLU A 177 -2.69 3.88 2.90
CA GLU A 177 -2.16 5.10 2.25
C GLU A 177 -2.23 5.06 0.70
N PHE A 178 -3.45 5.17 0.15
CA PHE A 178 -3.69 5.17 -1.30
C PHE A 178 -3.63 6.59 -1.93
N GLY A 179 -3.26 7.61 -1.17
CA GLY A 179 -3.17 8.99 -1.68
C GLY A 179 -2.22 9.17 -2.86
N LEU A 180 -1.21 8.31 -3.00
CA LEU A 180 -0.32 8.31 -4.16
C LEU A 180 -0.70 7.28 -5.23
N ALA A 181 -1.69 6.42 -5.00
CA ALA A 181 -2.16 5.47 -6.00
C ALA A 181 -2.79 6.22 -7.19
N LYS A 182 -2.69 5.63 -8.38
CA LYS A 182 -3.23 6.24 -9.60
C LYS A 182 -3.79 5.19 -10.54
N LYS A 183 -5.00 5.45 -11.05
CA LYS A 183 -5.53 4.70 -12.19
C LYS A 183 -4.92 5.28 -13.47
N LEU A 184 -4.26 4.43 -14.24
CA LEU A 184 -3.66 4.83 -15.51
C LEU A 184 -4.72 4.84 -16.60
N GLU A 185 -4.99 6.02 -17.16
CA GLU A 185 -5.80 6.19 -18.38
C GLU A 185 -4.95 5.98 -19.62
N ASN A 186 -3.68 6.38 -19.55
CA ASN A 186 -2.63 6.14 -20.53
C ASN A 186 -1.66 5.07 -20.00
N GLU A 187 -0.82 4.54 -20.89
CA GLU A 187 0.13 3.47 -20.52
C GLU A 187 1.18 3.89 -19.48
N VAL A 188 1.45 5.20 -19.32
CA VAL A 188 2.50 5.73 -18.44
C VAL A 188 2.09 7.01 -17.71
N THR A 189 2.77 7.28 -16.60
CA THR A 189 2.70 8.55 -15.85
C THR A 189 4.11 9.08 -15.58
N PHE A 190 4.23 10.39 -15.26
CA PHE A 190 5.52 11.11 -15.07
C PHE A 190 5.64 11.75 -13.68
N THR A 191 4.61 11.71 -12.86
CA THR A 191 4.60 12.36 -11.54
C THR A 191 5.60 11.71 -10.61
N MET A 192 6.60 12.45 -10.13
CA MET A 192 7.57 11.97 -9.15
C MET A 192 6.96 12.05 -7.75
N CYS A 193 6.67 10.92 -7.14
CA CYS A 193 6.02 10.83 -5.82
C CYS A 193 6.46 9.56 -5.07
N GLY A 194 6.28 9.54 -3.76
CA GLY A 194 6.67 8.43 -2.88
C GLY A 194 7.96 8.70 -2.10
N THR A 195 8.63 7.63 -1.67
CA THR A 195 9.84 7.68 -0.84
C THR A 195 11.10 7.50 -1.71
N PRO A 196 12.09 8.40 -1.65
CA PRO A 196 13.29 8.38 -2.52
C PRO A 196 14.01 7.03 -2.61
N GLU A 197 14.15 6.32 -1.50
CA GLU A 197 14.81 5.01 -1.44
C GLU A 197 14.08 3.89 -2.20
N TYR A 198 12.81 4.09 -2.52
CA TYR A 198 11.94 3.17 -3.24
C TYR A 198 11.73 3.54 -4.71
N TYR A 199 12.27 4.70 -5.17
CA TYR A 199 12.11 5.13 -6.55
C TYR A 199 12.78 4.15 -7.52
N SER A 200 12.08 3.88 -8.61
CA SER A 200 12.64 3.13 -9.73
C SER A 200 13.52 4.03 -10.62
N PRO A 201 14.47 3.44 -11.37
CA PRO A 201 15.32 4.22 -12.27
C PRO A 201 14.55 5.05 -13.29
N GLU A 202 13.44 4.53 -13.82
CA GLU A 202 12.58 5.23 -14.77
C GLU A 202 11.88 6.45 -14.17
N MET A 203 11.53 6.41 -12.87
CA MET A 203 10.99 7.58 -12.16
C MET A 203 12.04 8.69 -12.05
N ILE A 204 13.27 8.34 -11.65
CA ILE A 204 14.39 9.29 -11.50
C ILE A 204 14.76 9.92 -12.84
N ARG A 205 14.77 9.12 -13.92
CA ARG A 205 15.11 9.56 -15.28
C ARG A 205 13.97 10.30 -15.98
N LYS A 206 12.78 10.35 -15.38
CA LYS A 206 11.56 10.95 -15.95
C LYS A 206 11.18 10.38 -17.34
N ASN A 207 11.43 9.09 -17.55
CA ASN A 207 11.17 8.40 -18.81
C ASN A 207 9.74 7.88 -18.97
N GLY A 208 8.83 8.27 -18.05
CA GLY A 208 7.51 7.67 -17.94
C GLY A 208 7.58 6.29 -17.28
N TYR A 209 6.61 6.00 -16.42
CA TYR A 209 6.56 4.75 -15.69
C TYR A 209 5.12 4.24 -15.54
N ASN A 210 4.99 2.96 -15.27
CA ASN A 210 3.73 2.26 -15.09
C ASN A 210 3.81 1.28 -13.91
N LYS A 211 3.08 0.19 -13.94
CA LYS A 211 3.12 -0.87 -12.91
C LYS A 211 4.53 -1.43 -12.63
N SER A 212 5.49 -1.22 -13.52
CA SER A 212 6.88 -1.66 -13.35
C SER A 212 7.52 -1.08 -12.09
N THR A 213 7.15 0.13 -11.68
CA THR A 213 7.67 0.77 -10.47
C THR A 213 7.24 0.05 -9.19
N ASP A 214 6.03 -0.53 -9.15
CA ASP A 214 5.57 -1.29 -8.00
C ASP A 214 6.37 -2.60 -7.84
N PHE A 215 6.73 -3.26 -8.95
CA PHE A 215 7.60 -4.45 -8.90
C PHE A 215 9.03 -4.12 -8.47
N TRP A 216 9.57 -2.97 -8.88
CA TRP A 216 10.83 -2.46 -8.34
C TRP A 216 10.75 -2.28 -6.82
N SER A 217 9.69 -1.64 -6.34
CA SER A 217 9.49 -1.41 -4.91
C SER A 217 9.35 -2.71 -4.11
N LEU A 218 8.82 -3.81 -4.69
CA LEU A 218 8.84 -5.15 -4.07
C LEU A 218 10.26 -5.64 -3.83
N GLY A 219 11.16 -5.42 -4.79
CA GLY A 219 12.58 -5.77 -4.65
C GLY A 219 13.28 -5.00 -3.53
N ILE A 220 13.01 -3.69 -3.43
CA ILE A 220 13.51 -2.84 -2.33
C ILE A 220 12.98 -3.34 -0.98
N LEU A 221 11.68 -3.58 -0.88
CA LEU A 221 11.04 -4.04 0.36
C LEU A 221 11.53 -5.42 0.80
N LEU A 222 11.68 -6.37 -0.13
CA LEU A 222 12.21 -7.70 0.20
C LEU A 222 13.64 -7.60 0.73
N TYR A 223 14.48 -6.78 0.09
CA TYR A 223 15.83 -6.52 0.58
C TYR A 223 15.80 -5.94 1.99
N GLU A 224 14.97 -4.91 2.24
CA GLU A 224 14.84 -4.27 3.54
C GLU A 224 14.32 -5.25 4.61
N MET A 225 13.31 -6.06 4.32
CA MET A 225 12.82 -7.08 5.25
C MET A 225 13.89 -8.09 5.66
N LEU A 226 14.76 -8.50 4.74
CA LEU A 226 15.78 -9.54 4.99
C LEU A 226 17.08 -8.99 5.59
N ILE A 227 17.42 -7.73 5.36
CA ILE A 227 18.72 -7.15 5.70
C ILE A 227 18.60 -6.06 6.76
N GLY A 228 17.45 -5.36 6.82
CA GLY A 228 17.16 -4.31 7.81
C GLY A 228 17.45 -2.88 7.33
N CYS A 229 17.85 -2.71 6.08
CA CYS A 229 18.00 -1.42 5.42
C CYS A 229 17.73 -1.56 3.92
N THR A 230 17.46 -0.46 3.23
CA THR A 230 17.24 -0.46 1.78
C THR A 230 18.58 -0.64 1.02
N PRO A 231 18.58 -1.22 -0.21
CA PRO A 231 19.81 -1.53 -0.93
C PRO A 231 20.60 -0.30 -1.39
N PHE A 232 19.95 0.85 -1.50
CA PHE A 232 20.52 2.10 -2.00
C PHE A 232 20.59 3.22 -0.95
N PHE A 233 20.45 2.85 0.32
CA PHE A 233 20.46 3.81 1.44
C PHE A 233 21.66 4.77 1.39
N ASP A 234 21.37 6.05 1.59
CA ASP A 234 22.35 7.11 1.88
C ASP A 234 21.66 8.21 2.69
N SER A 235 22.40 8.99 3.44
CA SER A 235 21.88 10.18 4.14
C SER A 235 21.59 11.35 3.20
N ASP A 236 22.21 11.35 2.01
CA ASP A 236 22.02 12.35 0.96
C ASP A 236 21.08 11.80 -0.13
N PRO A 237 19.89 12.42 -0.35
CA PRO A 237 18.96 12.00 -1.39
C PRO A 237 19.57 11.94 -2.80
N LEU A 238 20.49 12.84 -3.14
CA LEU A 238 21.13 12.84 -4.45
C LEU A 238 22.01 11.60 -4.64
N LYS A 239 22.69 11.15 -3.58
CA LYS A 239 23.46 9.90 -3.61
C LYS A 239 22.58 8.67 -3.72
N ILE A 240 21.36 8.68 -3.11
CA ILE A 240 20.37 7.62 -3.32
C ILE A 240 20.07 7.49 -4.81
N TYR A 241 19.74 8.61 -5.50
CA TYR A 241 19.45 8.60 -6.94
C TYR A 241 20.63 8.11 -7.79
N GLN A 242 21.86 8.50 -7.43
CA GLN A 242 23.07 8.01 -8.10
C GLN A 242 23.23 6.49 -7.94
N LYS A 243 23.06 5.96 -6.72
CA LYS A 243 23.15 4.51 -6.44
C LYS A 243 22.08 3.72 -7.19
N ILE A 244 20.82 4.21 -7.21
CA ILE A 244 19.74 3.59 -7.98
C ILE A 244 20.08 3.55 -9.46
N ASN A 245 20.55 4.67 -10.04
CA ASN A 245 20.93 4.74 -11.46
C ASN A 245 22.14 3.86 -11.81
N GLN A 246 23.03 3.58 -10.87
CA GLN A 246 24.14 2.62 -11.04
C GLN A 246 23.65 1.17 -10.99
N GLY A 247 22.54 0.89 -10.29
CA GLY A 247 21.96 -0.44 -10.18
C GLY A 247 22.82 -1.47 -9.44
N LYS A 248 23.88 -1.03 -8.71
CA LYS A 248 24.79 -1.93 -8.00
C LYS A 248 24.22 -2.29 -6.62
N ILE A 249 23.80 -3.56 -6.46
CA ILE A 249 23.25 -4.07 -5.22
C ILE A 249 24.32 -4.84 -4.45
N LEU A 250 24.57 -4.45 -3.20
CA LEU A 250 25.48 -5.14 -2.29
C LEU A 250 24.69 -6.13 -1.42
N PHE A 251 25.12 -7.39 -1.40
CA PHE A 251 24.47 -8.42 -0.59
C PHE A 251 25.42 -8.93 0.50
N PRO A 252 24.91 -9.20 1.71
CA PRO A 252 25.66 -9.91 2.74
C PRO A 252 26.08 -11.30 2.26
N LYS A 253 27.25 -11.79 2.75
CA LYS A 253 27.79 -13.11 2.36
C LYS A 253 26.82 -14.28 2.62
N LYS A 254 25.99 -14.19 3.66
CA LYS A 254 25.09 -15.28 4.13
C LYS A 254 23.62 -15.10 3.69
N ILE A 255 23.34 -14.32 2.64
CA ILE A 255 21.95 -14.21 2.13
C ILE A 255 21.53 -15.51 1.43
N ASP A 256 20.25 -15.88 1.56
CA ASP A 256 19.67 -17.00 0.81
C ASP A 256 19.81 -16.79 -0.70
N LYS A 257 20.16 -17.86 -1.43
CA LYS A 257 20.42 -17.80 -2.87
C LYS A 257 19.17 -17.40 -3.68
N ASN A 258 18.00 -17.96 -3.33
CA ASN A 258 16.75 -17.69 -4.04
C ASN A 258 16.22 -16.29 -3.72
N ALA A 259 16.39 -15.83 -2.47
CA ALA A 259 16.09 -14.45 -2.09
C ALA A 259 16.96 -13.45 -2.86
N LYS A 260 18.26 -13.72 -2.96
CA LYS A 260 19.19 -12.89 -3.76
C LYS A 260 18.79 -12.84 -5.23
N LEU A 261 18.35 -13.98 -5.78
CA LEU A 261 17.97 -14.09 -7.19
C LEU A 261 16.71 -13.26 -7.48
N ILE A 262 15.64 -13.47 -6.73
CA ILE A 262 14.37 -12.76 -6.95
C ILE A 262 14.51 -11.24 -6.71
N ILE A 263 15.31 -10.81 -5.72
CA ILE A 263 15.61 -9.38 -5.52
C ILE A 263 16.26 -8.79 -6.78
N LYS A 264 17.23 -9.48 -7.39
CA LYS A 264 17.87 -9.03 -8.63
C LYS A 264 16.89 -8.96 -9.80
N HIS A 265 15.96 -9.92 -9.90
CA HIS A 265 14.96 -9.92 -10.95
C HIS A 265 13.95 -8.77 -10.80
N PHE A 266 13.52 -8.44 -9.57
CA PHE A 266 12.71 -7.25 -9.29
C PHE A 266 13.50 -5.94 -9.52
N LEU A 267 14.79 -5.90 -9.17
CA LEU A 267 15.65 -4.73 -9.33
C LEU A 267 16.39 -4.72 -10.68
N ASN A 268 15.76 -5.29 -11.73
CA ASN A 268 16.25 -5.17 -13.10
C ASN A 268 16.08 -3.72 -13.59
N MET A 269 17.17 -3.14 -14.07
CA MET A 269 17.23 -1.76 -14.59
C MET A 269 16.37 -1.58 -15.84
N ASN A 270 16.22 -2.63 -16.66
CA ASN A 270 15.30 -2.64 -17.78
C ASN A 270 13.88 -2.98 -17.30
N GLN A 271 12.99 -1.97 -17.29
CA GLN A 271 11.62 -2.16 -16.82
C GLN A 271 10.83 -3.23 -17.58
N ASN A 272 11.15 -3.49 -18.86
CA ASN A 272 10.43 -4.49 -19.68
C ASN A 272 10.88 -5.93 -19.36
N GLU A 273 12.09 -6.10 -18.84
CA GLU A 273 12.64 -7.39 -18.40
C GLU A 273 12.47 -7.62 -16.90
N ARG A 274 12.02 -6.61 -16.18
CA ARG A 274 11.78 -6.68 -14.74
C ARG A 274 10.75 -7.75 -14.44
N LEU A 275 10.99 -8.55 -13.40
CA LEU A 275 10.08 -9.60 -12.94
C LEU A 275 8.67 -9.02 -12.68
N GLY A 276 7.65 -9.65 -13.23
CA GLY A 276 6.26 -9.17 -13.23
C GLY A 276 5.87 -8.27 -14.41
N CYS A 277 6.85 -7.75 -15.19
CA CYS A 277 6.61 -6.91 -16.38
C CYS A 277 6.68 -7.69 -17.70
N THR A 278 7.11 -8.92 -17.67
CA THR A 278 7.20 -9.80 -18.84
C THR A 278 5.81 -10.17 -19.36
N LYS A 279 5.74 -10.88 -20.50
CA LYS A 279 4.48 -11.35 -21.11
C LYS A 279 3.66 -12.26 -20.18
N ASN A 280 4.33 -12.97 -19.25
CA ASN A 280 3.65 -13.87 -18.33
C ASN A 280 3.19 -13.13 -17.04
N GLY A 281 3.72 -11.93 -16.79
CA GLY A 281 3.32 -11.10 -15.66
C GLY A 281 3.57 -11.79 -14.31
N ILE A 282 2.53 -11.85 -13.47
CA ILE A 282 2.60 -12.46 -12.12
C ILE A 282 2.94 -13.96 -12.17
N ALA A 283 2.66 -14.67 -13.26
CA ALA A 283 3.01 -16.10 -13.37
C ALA A 283 4.51 -16.34 -13.23
N ASP A 284 5.35 -15.45 -13.78
CA ASP A 284 6.81 -15.55 -13.63
C ASP A 284 7.25 -15.38 -12.18
N ILE A 285 6.54 -14.55 -11.40
CA ILE A 285 6.83 -14.39 -9.96
C ILE A 285 6.50 -15.66 -9.19
N VAL A 286 5.37 -16.29 -9.50
CA VAL A 286 4.91 -17.53 -8.83
C VAL A 286 5.86 -18.68 -9.10
N GLU A 287 6.49 -18.73 -10.28
CA GLU A 287 7.44 -19.77 -10.70
C GLU A 287 8.86 -19.56 -10.14
N GLU A 288 9.15 -18.41 -9.53
CA GLU A 288 10.47 -18.15 -8.93
C GLU A 288 10.81 -19.21 -7.85
N PRO A 289 12.06 -19.69 -7.81
CA PRO A 289 12.51 -20.65 -6.78
C PRO A 289 12.29 -20.16 -5.34
N PHE A 290 12.23 -18.84 -5.13
CA PHE A 290 11.91 -18.22 -3.84
C PHE A 290 10.50 -18.59 -3.36
N PHE A 291 9.54 -18.80 -4.27
CA PHE A 291 8.17 -19.19 -3.95
C PHE A 291 7.87 -20.67 -4.20
N LYS A 292 8.91 -21.50 -4.39
CA LYS A 292 8.72 -22.93 -4.56
C LYS A 292 7.87 -23.52 -3.41
N ASN A 293 6.82 -24.27 -3.75
CA ASN A 293 5.86 -24.89 -2.83
C ASN A 293 5.09 -23.89 -1.94
N PHE A 294 5.01 -22.61 -2.32
CA PHE A 294 4.21 -21.65 -1.56
C PHE A 294 2.73 -21.76 -1.94
N ASP A 295 1.85 -21.83 -0.93
CA ASP A 295 0.42 -22.02 -1.14
C ASP A 295 -0.31 -20.67 -1.27
N TRP A 296 -0.31 -20.13 -2.47
CA TRP A 296 -0.96 -18.86 -2.82
C TRP A 296 -2.47 -18.87 -2.58
N LYS A 297 -3.12 -20.04 -2.78
CA LYS A 297 -4.57 -20.17 -2.58
C LYS A 297 -4.92 -20.01 -1.10
N ASN A 298 -4.28 -20.79 -0.23
CA ASN A 298 -4.53 -20.70 1.19
C ASN A 298 -4.08 -19.38 1.82
N LEU A 299 -3.07 -18.70 1.24
CA LEU A 299 -2.74 -17.32 1.60
C LEU A 299 -3.93 -16.38 1.36
N LEU A 300 -4.52 -16.40 0.16
CA LEU A 300 -5.62 -15.50 -0.23
C LEU A 300 -6.86 -15.69 0.65
N PHE A 301 -7.16 -16.93 1.05
CA PHE A 301 -8.29 -17.26 1.92
C PHE A 301 -7.98 -17.14 3.42
N HIS A 302 -6.80 -16.64 3.80
CA HIS A 302 -6.34 -16.53 5.18
C HIS A 302 -6.30 -17.86 5.95
N ASN A 303 -6.01 -18.96 5.25
CA ASN A 303 -5.91 -20.31 5.82
C ASN A 303 -4.47 -20.71 6.20
N LEU A 304 -3.47 -19.86 5.91
CA LEU A 304 -2.10 -20.06 6.38
C LEU A 304 -1.91 -19.45 7.76
N GLU A 305 -1.06 -20.07 8.56
CA GLU A 305 -0.62 -19.46 9.81
C GLU A 305 0.30 -18.27 9.53
N ALA A 306 -0.06 -17.08 10.05
CA ALA A 306 0.75 -15.90 9.87
C ALA A 306 2.03 -15.98 10.75
N PRO A 307 3.19 -15.57 10.21
CA PRO A 307 4.48 -15.73 10.92
C PRO A 307 4.67 -14.77 12.11
N PHE A 308 3.80 -13.79 12.25
CA PHE A 308 3.76 -12.85 13.36
C PHE A 308 2.30 -12.54 13.69
N ILE A 309 1.92 -12.73 14.94
CA ILE A 309 0.61 -12.35 15.48
C ILE A 309 0.85 -11.15 16.42
N PRO A 310 0.26 -9.98 16.15
CA PRO A 310 0.38 -8.84 17.05
C PRO A 310 -0.31 -9.10 18.39
N GLU A 311 0.26 -8.61 19.47
CA GLU A 311 -0.39 -8.63 20.78
C GLU A 311 -1.52 -7.58 20.79
N ILE A 312 -2.74 -8.04 21.07
CA ILE A 312 -3.94 -7.20 21.06
C ILE A 312 -4.83 -7.59 22.24
N ASN A 313 -5.07 -6.65 23.14
CA ASN A 313 -5.86 -6.81 24.35
C ASN A 313 -7.33 -6.38 24.14
N GLY A 314 -8.05 -7.16 23.32
CA GLY A 314 -9.47 -6.91 23.03
C GLY A 314 -9.72 -5.99 21.82
N ASN A 315 -11.00 -5.80 21.51
CA ASN A 315 -11.42 -5.11 20.28
C ASN A 315 -11.19 -3.58 20.29
N LEU A 316 -10.91 -3.00 21.44
CA LEU A 316 -10.66 -1.56 21.60
C LEU A 316 -9.19 -1.26 21.91
N ASP A 317 -8.30 -2.23 21.74
CA ASP A 317 -6.89 -2.04 21.96
C ASP A 317 -6.27 -1.16 20.89
N THR A 318 -5.51 -0.18 21.31
CA THR A 318 -4.83 0.81 20.48
C THR A 318 -3.34 0.92 20.79
N SER A 319 -2.81 0.01 21.62
CA SER A 319 -1.44 0.03 22.15
C SER A 319 -0.34 0.01 21.08
N ASN A 320 -0.65 -0.57 19.90
CA ASN A 320 0.26 -0.63 18.76
C ASN A 320 0.40 0.70 18.01
N TYR A 321 -0.34 1.75 18.42
CA TYR A 321 -0.28 3.09 17.84
C TYR A 321 0.17 4.11 18.89
N LYS A 322 1.19 4.89 18.56
CA LYS A 322 1.62 5.98 19.43
C LYS A 322 0.63 7.12 19.37
N LYS A 323 0.17 7.57 20.54
CA LYS A 323 -0.50 8.87 20.64
C LYS A 323 0.48 9.97 20.24
N MET A 324 0.06 10.87 19.39
CA MET A 324 0.78 12.12 19.19
C MET A 324 0.43 13.05 20.35
N GLU A 325 1.45 13.57 21.04
CA GLU A 325 1.30 14.45 22.21
C GLU A 325 0.89 15.89 21.84
N ASP A 326 0.87 16.22 20.56
CA ASP A 326 0.46 17.55 20.13
C ASP A 326 -0.97 17.84 20.59
N LYS A 327 -1.14 18.97 21.26
CA LYS A 327 -2.45 19.59 21.43
C LYS A 327 -3.17 19.51 20.10
N ILE A 328 -4.48 19.23 20.14
CA ILE A 328 -5.33 19.38 18.95
C ILE A 328 -5.14 20.85 18.52
N GLU A 329 -4.16 21.08 17.63
CA GLU A 329 -4.10 22.35 16.92
C GLU A 329 -5.33 22.34 16.01
N ILE A 330 -6.41 22.86 16.57
CA ILE A 330 -7.42 23.51 15.76
C ILE A 330 -6.66 24.73 15.25
N ASP A 331 -5.97 24.59 14.10
CA ASP A 331 -5.47 25.77 13.37
C ASP A 331 -6.66 26.73 13.30
N ASP A 332 -6.51 27.95 13.81
CA ASP A 332 -7.58 28.94 14.00
C ASP A 332 -8.28 29.38 12.68
N GLU A 333 -7.86 28.89 11.54
CA GLU A 333 -8.53 29.12 10.26
C GLU A 333 -9.50 27.98 9.91
N ASN A 334 -10.65 27.95 10.59
CA ASN A 334 -11.82 27.19 10.15
C ASN A 334 -12.51 27.96 9.00
N ILE A 335 -11.86 27.96 7.84
CA ILE A 335 -12.44 28.58 6.62
C ILE A 335 -13.51 27.63 6.09
N GLU A 336 -14.75 28.09 6.15
CA GLU A 336 -15.89 27.41 5.52
C GLU A 336 -15.83 27.60 4.01
N ILE A 337 -16.04 26.50 3.28
CA ILE A 337 -16.15 26.53 1.83
C ILE A 337 -17.63 26.54 1.47
N ASP A 338 -18.01 27.52 0.65
CA ASP A 338 -19.35 27.61 0.10
C ASP A 338 -19.68 26.31 -0.67
N LYS A 339 -20.87 25.77 -0.44
CA LYS A 339 -21.36 24.53 -1.05
C LYS A 339 -21.24 24.54 -2.58
N GLU A 340 -21.50 25.69 -3.22
CA GLU A 340 -21.42 25.82 -4.68
C GLU A 340 -19.99 25.78 -5.22
N LYS A 341 -19.01 26.10 -4.36
CA LYS A 341 -17.57 26.10 -4.68
C LYS A 341 -16.82 24.88 -4.17
N ASP A 342 -17.51 23.98 -3.50
CA ASP A 342 -16.93 22.77 -2.89
C ASP A 342 -16.89 21.61 -3.91
N PRO A 343 -15.73 21.28 -4.49
CA PRO A 343 -15.62 20.21 -5.48
C PRO A 343 -15.90 18.81 -4.90
N PHE A 344 -15.89 18.68 -3.57
CA PHE A 344 -16.11 17.40 -2.87
C PHE A 344 -17.58 17.17 -2.51
N TYR A 345 -18.42 18.20 -2.63
CA TYR A 345 -19.80 18.15 -2.11
C TYR A 345 -20.66 17.06 -2.77
N ASN A 346 -20.41 16.76 -4.03
CA ASN A 346 -21.19 15.79 -4.83
C ASN A 346 -20.54 14.39 -4.89
N TRP A 347 -19.56 14.10 -4.08
CA TRP A 347 -18.96 12.77 -3.99
C TRP A 347 -19.88 11.74 -3.35
#